data_4e3a3793454869aa54d7ee825839c697
#
_entry.id   4e3a3793454869aa54d7ee825839c697
#
_cell.length_a   1.000
_cell.length_b   1.000
_cell.length_c   1.000
_cell.angle_alpha   90.00
_cell.angle_beta   90.00
_cell.angle_gamma   90.00
#
_symmetry.space_group_name_H-M   'P 1'
#
loop_
_entity.id
_entity.type
_entity.pdbx_description
1 polymer ?
#
loop_
_entity_poly.entity_id
_entity_poly.type
_entity_poly.pdbx_seq_one_letter_code
_entity_poly.pdbx_strand_id
1 'polypeptide(L)'
;MECLHETLAQIVPADPAAAQRARKRWDSIAKPLHSLGLLEDAVVRIAAMTGSPNVELKPRAIVAMCADHGVVAEGVTQTGQEVTAIVTENMSRGDTSVCCMARVAGAELVPVDIGVARPVTGERILQRNLMRGTRNMTQGPAMDRETCVQAIETGVDVARSLCRSGVRLLGTGEMGIGNTTASSAVTSVLLGVEPERVTGRGAGLSTEGLNRKVTAIRAALERNRPDPTDPVDVLAKVGGLDLAGLTGVFLGGAACRTPVLVDGFISAAAALCAVRLCPAAGDYLLASHVSAEPAGQMLLDALGLTPFLRAGMCLGEGTGAAAVMPLLDMALAVYDGMATFEDIQVEAYQPLT
;
A
#
# COMPACT_ATOMS: atom_id res chain seq x y z
N MET A 1 -14.67 -3.24 16.79
CA MET A 1 -13.65 -2.44 16.06
C MET A 1 -13.08 -1.43 17.03
N GLU A 2 -11.80 -1.21 16.98
CA GLU A 2 -11.15 -0.15 17.75
C GLU A 2 -11.33 1.17 17.00
N CYS A 3 -11.64 2.25 17.72
CA CYS A 3 -11.92 3.54 17.12
C CYS A 3 -10.68 4.07 16.38
N LEU A 4 -10.87 4.69 15.22
CA LEU A 4 -9.79 5.29 14.44
C LEU A 4 -8.91 6.23 15.29
N HIS A 5 -9.54 7.06 16.14
CA HIS A 5 -8.82 7.99 17.02
C HIS A 5 -7.87 7.26 17.99
N GLU A 6 -8.29 6.15 18.58
CA GLU A 6 -7.47 5.33 19.48
C GLU A 6 -6.29 4.71 18.74
N THR A 7 -6.52 4.27 17.50
CA THR A 7 -5.44 3.75 16.64
C THR A 7 -4.39 4.81 16.35
N LEU A 8 -4.82 6.02 15.95
CA LEU A 8 -3.89 7.12 15.67
C LEU A 8 -3.04 7.49 16.89
N ALA A 9 -3.62 7.47 18.09
CA ALA A 9 -2.93 7.77 19.33
C ALA A 9 -1.87 6.70 19.74
N GLN A 10 -1.95 5.48 19.20
CA GLN A 10 -1.00 4.39 19.47
C GLN A 10 0.21 4.40 18.53
N ILE A 11 0.13 5.11 17.40
CA ILE A 11 1.22 5.18 16.42
C ILE A 11 2.29 6.13 16.96
N VAL A 12 3.49 5.60 17.14
CA VAL A 12 4.66 6.35 17.60
C VAL A 12 5.74 6.35 16.51
N PRO A 13 6.64 7.34 16.49
CA PRO A 13 7.79 7.31 15.56
C PRO A 13 8.64 6.04 15.72
N ALA A 14 9.29 5.62 14.63
CA ALA A 14 10.20 4.48 14.65
C ALA A 14 11.43 4.74 15.57
N ASP A 15 12.03 3.68 16.12
CA ASP A 15 13.13 3.76 17.09
C ASP A 15 14.49 4.06 16.42
N PRO A 16 15.04 5.28 16.56
CA PRO A 16 16.32 5.63 15.96
C PRO A 16 17.50 4.86 16.58
N ALA A 17 17.38 4.41 17.85
CA ALA A 17 18.43 3.63 18.49
C ALA A 17 18.53 2.21 17.91
N ALA A 18 17.40 1.59 17.55
CA ALA A 18 17.39 0.32 16.84
C ALA A 18 17.99 0.46 15.43
N ALA A 19 17.66 1.54 14.71
CA ALA A 19 18.28 1.86 13.43
C ALA A 19 19.80 1.95 13.54
N GLN A 20 20.30 2.67 14.55
CA GLN A 20 21.73 2.83 14.77
C GLN A 20 22.42 1.49 15.07
N ARG A 21 21.79 0.61 15.87
CA ARG A 21 22.32 -0.74 16.13
C ARG A 21 22.40 -1.58 14.87
N ALA A 22 21.35 -1.52 14.02
CA ALA A 22 21.35 -2.21 12.74
C ALA A 22 22.41 -1.66 11.77
N ARG A 23 22.60 -0.34 11.72
CA ARG A 23 23.67 0.28 10.93
C ARG A 23 25.06 -0.20 11.38
N LYS A 24 25.34 -0.19 12.69
CA LYS A 24 26.58 -0.73 13.25
C LYS A 24 26.81 -2.21 12.89
N ARG A 25 25.74 -3.03 12.87
CA ARG A 25 25.86 -4.42 12.43
C ARG A 25 26.27 -4.48 10.96
N TRP A 26 25.64 -3.70 10.06
CA TRP A 26 26.03 -3.60 8.66
C TRP A 26 27.51 -3.18 8.48
N ASP A 27 27.95 -2.19 9.24
CA ASP A 27 29.31 -1.67 9.16
C ASP A 27 30.36 -2.68 9.68
N SER A 28 29.97 -3.64 10.53
CA SER A 28 30.84 -4.71 11.01
C SER A 28 31.02 -5.86 10.02
N ILE A 29 30.12 -6.02 9.04
CA ILE A 29 30.16 -7.10 8.05
C ILE A 29 31.29 -6.87 7.07
N ALA A 30 32.06 -7.93 6.75
CA ALA A 30 33.26 -7.90 5.93
C ALA A 30 32.96 -7.63 4.43
N LYS A 31 32.44 -6.43 4.12
CA LYS A 31 32.14 -5.95 2.78
C LYS A 31 32.39 -4.44 2.69
N PRO A 32 32.48 -3.85 1.49
CA PRO A 32 32.53 -2.39 1.38
C PRO A 32 31.30 -1.72 2.01
N LEU A 33 31.53 -0.61 2.71
CA LEU A 33 30.48 0.14 3.39
C LEU A 33 29.38 0.56 2.38
N HIS A 34 28.12 0.41 2.78
CA HIS A 34 26.94 0.81 2.02
C HIS A 34 26.80 0.17 0.60
N SER A 35 27.55 -0.91 0.31
CA SER A 35 27.66 -1.49 -1.03
C SER A 35 26.38 -2.18 -1.55
N LEU A 36 25.41 -2.49 -0.67
CA LEU A 36 24.11 -3.03 -1.04
C LEU A 36 23.01 -1.94 -1.10
N GLY A 37 23.36 -0.67 -0.82
CA GLY A 37 22.47 0.48 -1.00
C GLY A 37 21.11 0.32 -0.30
N LEU A 38 20.02 0.43 -1.06
CA LEU A 38 18.65 0.36 -0.53
C LEU A 38 18.33 -0.92 0.24
N LEU A 39 19.02 -2.04 -0.03
CA LEU A 39 18.81 -3.28 0.73
C LEU A 39 19.30 -3.15 2.17
N GLU A 40 20.43 -2.47 2.38
CA GLU A 40 20.91 -2.16 3.73
C GLU A 40 19.98 -1.17 4.43
N ASP A 41 19.59 -0.12 3.74
CA ASP A 41 18.68 0.90 4.27
C ASP A 41 17.32 0.31 4.67
N ALA A 42 16.81 -0.67 3.91
CA ALA A 42 15.58 -1.37 4.25
C ALA A 42 15.69 -2.10 5.60
N VAL A 43 16.75 -2.88 5.81
CA VAL A 43 16.95 -3.60 7.08
C VAL A 43 17.08 -2.63 8.24
N VAL A 44 17.81 -1.52 8.06
CA VAL A 44 17.93 -0.46 9.07
C VAL A 44 16.57 0.18 9.39
N ARG A 45 15.77 0.49 8.37
CA ARG A 45 14.41 1.03 8.55
C ARG A 45 13.50 0.03 9.27
N ILE A 46 13.54 -1.25 8.87
CA ILE A 46 12.73 -2.29 9.52
C ILE A 46 13.17 -2.47 10.98
N ALA A 47 14.46 -2.43 11.27
CA ALA A 47 14.97 -2.45 12.64
C ALA A 47 14.40 -1.28 13.47
N ALA A 48 14.34 -0.07 12.89
CA ALA A 48 13.71 1.08 13.55
C ALA A 48 12.21 0.85 13.80
N MET A 49 11.48 0.35 12.80
CA MET A 49 10.04 0.07 12.89
C MET A 49 9.73 -0.92 14.02
N THR A 50 10.50 -2.00 14.11
CA THR A 50 10.29 -3.08 15.08
C THR A 50 10.94 -2.82 16.45
N GLY A 51 11.81 -1.79 16.55
CA GLY A 51 12.58 -1.46 17.77
C GLY A 51 13.71 -2.46 18.07
N SER A 52 14.08 -3.32 17.12
CA SER A 52 15.08 -4.39 17.28
C SER A 52 16.04 -4.46 16.09
N PRO A 53 17.36 -4.59 16.31
CA PRO A 53 18.29 -4.89 15.22
C PRO A 53 18.16 -6.32 14.68
N ASN A 54 17.51 -7.21 15.42
CA ASN A 54 17.19 -8.57 14.95
C ASN A 54 15.90 -8.49 14.13
N VAL A 55 16.05 -8.49 12.82
CA VAL A 55 14.93 -8.31 11.87
C VAL A 55 14.38 -9.66 11.45
N GLU A 56 13.07 -9.81 11.63
CA GLU A 56 12.30 -10.98 11.16
C GLU A 56 11.21 -10.52 10.20
N LEU A 57 11.07 -11.19 9.05
CA LEU A 57 10.10 -10.86 8.01
C LEU A 57 9.10 -12.00 7.72
N LYS A 58 9.12 -13.05 8.52
CA LYS A 58 8.20 -14.20 8.37
C LYS A 58 7.52 -14.53 9.69
N PRO A 59 6.24 -14.94 9.66
CA PRO A 59 5.33 -14.99 8.52
C PRO A 59 5.02 -13.62 7.92
N ARG A 60 4.55 -13.60 6.67
CA ARG A 60 4.18 -12.37 5.96
C ARG A 60 2.90 -12.53 5.17
N ALA A 61 2.16 -11.43 4.99
CA ALA A 61 0.88 -11.44 4.31
C ALA A 61 0.73 -10.25 3.36
N ILE A 62 -0.04 -10.44 2.30
CA ILE A 62 -0.48 -9.38 1.38
C ILE A 62 -1.98 -9.21 1.57
N VAL A 63 -2.43 -8.03 1.99
CA VAL A 63 -3.85 -7.72 2.16
C VAL A 63 -4.36 -7.09 0.87
N ALA A 64 -5.30 -7.73 0.19
CA ALA A 64 -5.93 -7.22 -1.02
C ALA A 64 -7.36 -6.73 -0.70
N MET A 65 -7.55 -5.40 -0.69
CA MET A 65 -8.88 -4.78 -0.49
C MET A 65 -9.66 -4.80 -1.79
N CYS A 66 -10.83 -5.44 -1.79
CA CYS A 66 -11.66 -5.63 -2.98
C CYS A 66 -12.96 -4.82 -2.88
N ALA A 67 -13.17 -3.87 -3.81
CA ALA A 67 -14.36 -3.03 -3.83
C ALA A 67 -14.67 -2.49 -5.23
N ASP A 68 -15.94 -2.28 -5.53
CA ASP A 68 -16.42 -1.67 -6.75
C ASP A 68 -16.61 -0.17 -6.63
N HIS A 69 -16.51 0.53 -7.76
CA HIS A 69 -16.61 1.99 -7.86
C HIS A 69 -17.74 2.41 -8.78
N GLY A 70 -18.68 3.20 -8.25
CA GLY A 70 -19.84 3.68 -9.02
C GLY A 70 -19.48 4.60 -10.19
N VAL A 71 -18.28 5.18 -10.19
CA VAL A 71 -17.77 6.00 -11.31
C VAL A 71 -17.62 5.21 -12.62
N VAL A 72 -17.65 3.89 -12.58
CA VAL A 72 -17.67 3.03 -13.78
C VAL A 72 -18.83 3.38 -14.71
N ALA A 73 -19.94 3.88 -14.17
CA ALA A 73 -21.09 4.35 -14.96
C ALA A 73 -20.74 5.48 -15.94
N GLU A 74 -19.62 6.19 -15.74
CA GLU A 74 -19.13 7.25 -16.65
C GLU A 74 -18.31 6.70 -17.83
N GLY A 75 -18.22 5.38 -18.01
CA GLY A 75 -17.46 4.77 -19.12
C GLY A 75 -15.95 5.01 -19.02
N VAL A 76 -15.40 4.99 -17.80
CA VAL A 76 -14.00 5.24 -17.48
C VAL A 76 -13.17 3.97 -17.40
N THR A 77 -13.73 2.82 -17.77
CA THR A 77 -13.09 1.49 -17.73
C THR A 77 -13.42 0.71 -19.01
N GLN A 78 -12.60 -0.30 -19.33
CA GLN A 78 -12.86 -1.19 -20.48
C GLN A 78 -13.84 -2.32 -20.13
N THR A 79 -13.90 -2.70 -18.85
CA THR A 79 -14.73 -3.80 -18.34
C THR A 79 -15.75 -3.27 -17.33
N GLY A 80 -16.78 -4.04 -17.07
CA GLY A 80 -17.76 -3.74 -16.03
C GLY A 80 -17.31 -4.22 -14.65
N GLN A 81 -18.12 -3.90 -13.64
CA GLN A 81 -17.88 -4.23 -12.24
C GLN A 81 -17.89 -5.75 -11.96
N GLU A 82 -18.48 -6.56 -12.83
CA GLU A 82 -18.50 -8.02 -12.70
C GLU A 82 -17.08 -8.62 -12.57
N VAL A 83 -16.07 -7.98 -13.17
CA VAL A 83 -14.68 -8.43 -13.14
C VAL A 83 -14.08 -8.34 -11.72
N THR A 84 -14.45 -7.33 -10.93
CA THR A 84 -14.02 -7.20 -9.53
C THR A 84 -14.35 -8.46 -8.75
N ALA A 85 -15.59 -8.90 -8.81
CA ALA A 85 -16.03 -10.08 -8.09
C ALA A 85 -15.39 -11.38 -8.60
N ILE A 86 -15.24 -11.53 -9.93
CA ILE A 86 -14.57 -12.69 -10.54
C ILE A 86 -13.13 -12.80 -10.06
N VAL A 87 -12.38 -11.70 -10.08
CA VAL A 87 -10.97 -11.69 -9.65
C VAL A 87 -10.84 -11.90 -8.14
N THR A 88 -11.73 -11.32 -7.33
CA THR A 88 -11.78 -11.56 -5.88
C THR A 88 -11.97 -13.05 -5.56
N GLU A 89 -12.88 -13.73 -6.26
CA GLU A 89 -13.09 -15.18 -6.12
C GLU A 89 -11.88 -15.99 -6.62
N ASN A 90 -11.21 -15.53 -7.71
CA ASN A 90 -9.98 -16.16 -8.20
C ASN A 90 -8.82 -15.99 -7.21
N MET A 91 -8.71 -14.86 -6.51
CA MET A 91 -7.74 -14.70 -5.42
C MET A 91 -7.94 -15.76 -4.32
N SER A 92 -9.19 -16.05 -3.96
CA SER A 92 -9.48 -17.12 -3.00
C SER A 92 -9.10 -18.51 -3.49
N ARG A 93 -9.21 -18.77 -4.81
CA ARG A 93 -8.78 -20.03 -5.42
C ARG A 93 -7.27 -20.13 -5.62
N GLY A 94 -6.55 -19.04 -5.60
CA GLY A 94 -5.11 -19.00 -5.83
C GLY A 94 -4.71 -18.84 -7.30
N ASP A 95 -5.60 -18.29 -8.15
CA ASP A 95 -5.48 -18.29 -9.62
C ASP A 95 -5.19 -16.89 -10.22
N THR A 96 -4.77 -15.92 -9.41
CA THR A 96 -4.40 -14.58 -9.91
C THR A 96 -2.88 -14.40 -9.98
N SER A 97 -2.44 -13.31 -10.63
CA SER A 97 -1.02 -12.97 -10.73
C SER A 97 -0.37 -12.83 -9.36
N VAL A 98 -1.01 -12.11 -8.45
CA VAL A 98 -0.49 -11.95 -7.08
C VAL A 98 -0.42 -13.29 -6.35
N CYS A 99 -1.36 -14.21 -6.55
CA CYS A 99 -1.32 -15.53 -5.93
C CYS A 99 -0.08 -16.33 -6.35
N CYS A 100 0.26 -16.28 -7.65
CA CYS A 100 1.46 -16.94 -8.16
C CYS A 100 2.73 -16.32 -7.57
N MET A 101 2.80 -14.99 -7.52
CA MET A 101 3.95 -14.26 -6.99
C MET A 101 4.06 -14.41 -5.46
N ALA A 102 2.94 -14.38 -4.72
CA ALA A 102 2.92 -14.59 -3.28
C ALA A 102 3.44 -15.97 -2.87
N ARG A 103 3.13 -17.03 -3.65
CA ARG A 103 3.72 -18.35 -3.41
C ARG A 103 5.24 -18.35 -3.51
N VAL A 104 5.81 -17.66 -4.50
CA VAL A 104 7.27 -17.52 -4.64
C VAL A 104 7.83 -16.67 -3.50
N ALA A 105 7.13 -15.61 -3.12
CA ALA A 105 7.51 -14.73 -2.03
C ALA A 105 7.33 -15.39 -0.63
N GLY A 106 6.67 -16.53 -0.52
CA GLY A 106 6.34 -17.16 0.76
C GLY A 106 5.40 -16.29 1.60
N ALA A 107 4.46 -15.61 0.95
CA ALA A 107 3.47 -14.73 1.59
C ALA A 107 2.06 -15.33 1.48
N GLU A 108 1.25 -15.14 2.50
CA GLU A 108 -0.19 -15.40 2.45
C GLU A 108 -0.89 -14.24 1.74
N LEU A 109 -1.81 -14.55 0.81
CA LEU A 109 -2.71 -13.57 0.25
C LEU A 109 -4.03 -13.57 1.01
N VAL A 110 -4.45 -12.40 1.47
CA VAL A 110 -5.67 -12.19 2.26
C VAL A 110 -6.61 -11.27 1.47
N PRO A 111 -7.48 -11.81 0.61
CA PRO A 111 -8.50 -11.02 -0.07
C PRO A 111 -9.60 -10.61 0.90
N VAL A 112 -9.98 -9.33 0.86
CA VAL A 112 -11.01 -8.74 1.74
C VAL A 112 -12.11 -8.16 0.87
N ASP A 113 -13.31 -8.73 0.90
CA ASP A 113 -14.49 -8.07 0.35
C ASP A 113 -14.90 -6.94 1.28
N ILE A 114 -14.49 -5.70 0.96
CA ILE A 114 -14.86 -4.50 1.69
C ILE A 114 -15.98 -3.72 1.00
N GLY A 115 -16.23 -4.02 -0.28
CA GLY A 115 -17.26 -3.31 -1.03
C GLY A 115 -17.49 -3.81 -2.45
N VAL A 116 -17.43 -5.11 -2.69
CA VAL A 116 -17.76 -5.70 -3.98
C VAL A 116 -19.26 -5.61 -4.22
N ALA A 117 -19.68 -5.17 -5.42
CA ALA A 117 -21.09 -4.87 -5.75
C ALA A 117 -22.02 -6.09 -5.70
N ARG A 118 -21.54 -7.27 -6.10
CA ARG A 118 -22.26 -8.53 -5.92
C ARG A 118 -21.65 -9.38 -4.81
N PRO A 119 -22.42 -10.27 -4.19
CA PRO A 119 -21.87 -11.25 -3.24
C PRO A 119 -20.75 -12.07 -3.90
N VAL A 120 -19.65 -12.25 -3.18
CA VAL A 120 -18.53 -13.09 -3.58
C VAL A 120 -18.40 -14.29 -2.64
N THR A 121 -17.95 -15.43 -3.18
CA THR A 121 -17.79 -16.67 -2.47
C THR A 121 -16.35 -17.15 -2.54
N GLY A 122 -15.86 -17.70 -1.42
CA GLY A 122 -14.51 -18.25 -1.33
C GLY A 122 -14.07 -18.36 0.12
N GLU A 123 -13.46 -19.50 0.49
CA GLU A 123 -13.08 -19.80 1.87
C GLU A 123 -12.04 -18.82 2.44
N ARG A 124 -11.20 -18.24 1.58
CA ARG A 124 -10.12 -17.33 1.98
C ARG A 124 -10.54 -15.85 1.95
N ILE A 125 -11.75 -15.52 1.50
CA ILE A 125 -12.22 -14.15 1.42
C ILE A 125 -12.71 -13.71 2.79
N LEU A 126 -12.09 -12.68 3.37
CA LEU A 126 -12.60 -12.03 4.54
C LEU A 126 -13.82 -11.18 4.17
N GLN A 127 -15.00 -11.62 4.61
CA GLN A 127 -16.27 -10.92 4.36
C GLN A 127 -16.39 -9.70 5.28
N ARG A 128 -16.16 -8.51 4.75
CA ARG A 128 -16.20 -7.21 5.45
C ARG A 128 -16.95 -6.15 4.65
N ASN A 129 -17.89 -6.58 3.80
CA ASN A 129 -18.61 -5.70 2.89
C ASN A 129 -19.45 -4.67 3.66
N LEU A 130 -19.13 -3.41 3.50
CA LEU A 130 -19.80 -2.27 4.14
C LEU A 130 -20.86 -1.65 3.21
N MET A 131 -20.63 -1.71 1.90
CA MET A 131 -21.49 -1.12 0.89
C MET A 131 -21.28 -1.85 -0.44
N ARG A 132 -22.32 -2.06 -1.22
CA ARG A 132 -22.27 -2.76 -2.52
C ARG A 132 -21.73 -1.87 -3.65
N GLY A 133 -20.43 -1.56 -3.57
CA GLY A 133 -19.76 -0.57 -4.38
C GLY A 133 -20.04 0.86 -3.92
N THR A 134 -19.16 1.81 -4.28
CA THR A 134 -19.42 3.23 -3.99
C THR A 134 -20.53 3.78 -4.87
N ARG A 135 -21.09 4.93 -4.49
CA ARG A 135 -21.90 5.75 -5.37
C ARG A 135 -21.01 6.37 -6.46
N ASN A 136 -21.66 6.84 -7.53
CA ASN A 136 -20.97 7.58 -8.59
C ASN A 136 -20.56 8.97 -8.07
N MET A 137 -19.25 9.20 -7.91
CA MET A 137 -18.69 10.46 -7.38
C MET A 137 -18.98 11.69 -8.24
N THR A 138 -19.38 11.53 -9.52
CA THR A 138 -19.80 12.66 -10.37
C THR A 138 -21.17 13.20 -9.99
N GLN A 139 -21.98 12.41 -9.28
CA GLN A 139 -23.35 12.76 -8.88
C GLN A 139 -23.48 13.18 -7.42
N GLY A 140 -22.46 12.92 -6.60
CA GLY A 140 -22.41 13.21 -5.19
C GLY A 140 -21.23 12.49 -4.52
N PRO A 141 -21.10 12.51 -3.19
CA PRO A 141 -20.04 11.79 -2.49
C PRO A 141 -20.04 10.28 -2.80
N ALA A 142 -18.88 9.69 -3.01
CA ALA A 142 -18.71 8.26 -3.26
C ALA A 142 -19.30 7.39 -2.12
N MET A 143 -19.12 7.83 -0.90
CA MET A 143 -19.72 7.26 0.32
C MET A 143 -19.96 8.37 1.35
N ASP A 144 -20.70 8.08 2.42
CA ASP A 144 -20.74 8.99 3.56
C ASP A 144 -19.49 8.85 4.42
N ARG A 145 -19.25 9.88 5.26
CA ARG A 145 -18.06 9.93 6.11
C ARG A 145 -17.99 8.77 7.09
N GLU A 146 -19.13 8.34 7.62
CA GLU A 146 -19.20 7.24 8.58
C GLU A 146 -18.77 5.91 7.93
N THR A 147 -19.29 5.61 6.74
CA THR A 147 -18.86 4.44 5.95
C THR A 147 -17.37 4.49 5.63
N CYS A 148 -16.83 5.66 5.29
CA CYS A 148 -15.39 5.83 5.06
C CYS A 148 -14.57 5.51 6.31
N VAL A 149 -14.96 6.02 7.47
CA VAL A 149 -14.30 5.72 8.75
C VAL A 149 -14.38 4.23 9.06
N GLN A 150 -15.54 3.59 8.89
CA GLN A 150 -15.70 2.15 9.08
C GLN A 150 -14.81 1.33 8.14
N ALA A 151 -14.59 1.79 6.90
CA ALA A 151 -13.69 1.14 5.96
C ALA A 151 -12.22 1.24 6.43
N ILE A 152 -11.80 2.41 6.93
CA ILE A 152 -10.47 2.59 7.53
C ILE A 152 -10.32 1.67 8.75
N GLU A 153 -11.27 1.66 9.66
CA GLU A 153 -11.26 0.81 10.86
C GLU A 153 -11.24 -0.68 10.51
N THR A 154 -11.93 -1.07 9.44
CA THR A 154 -11.87 -2.45 8.91
C THR A 154 -10.45 -2.81 8.47
N GLY A 155 -9.76 -1.91 7.77
CA GLY A 155 -8.37 -2.11 7.39
C GLY A 155 -7.43 -2.22 8.59
N VAL A 156 -7.64 -1.39 9.61
CA VAL A 156 -6.91 -1.46 10.89
C VAL A 156 -7.11 -2.82 11.55
N ASP A 157 -8.36 -3.28 11.67
CA ASP A 157 -8.69 -4.56 12.30
C ASP A 157 -8.05 -5.75 11.57
N VAL A 158 -8.06 -5.74 10.23
CA VAL A 158 -7.41 -6.79 9.41
C VAL A 158 -5.91 -6.80 9.67
N ALA A 159 -5.24 -5.65 9.60
CA ALA A 159 -3.80 -5.55 9.86
C ALA A 159 -3.43 -6.03 11.27
N ARG A 160 -4.17 -5.58 12.28
CA ARG A 160 -3.94 -5.98 13.68
C ARG A 160 -4.18 -7.46 13.91
N SER A 161 -5.21 -8.04 13.29
CA SER A 161 -5.47 -9.48 13.38
C SER A 161 -4.29 -10.28 12.84
N LEU A 162 -3.74 -9.89 11.69
CA LEU A 162 -2.57 -10.52 11.10
C LEU A 162 -1.31 -10.33 11.97
N CYS A 163 -1.08 -9.15 12.51
CA CYS A 163 0.05 -8.91 13.42
C CYS A 163 -0.06 -9.76 14.71
N ARG A 164 -1.26 -9.89 15.28
CA ARG A 164 -1.51 -10.76 16.45
C ARG A 164 -1.32 -12.24 16.13
N SER A 165 -1.58 -12.68 14.91
CA SER A 165 -1.28 -14.06 14.46
C SER A 165 0.21 -14.29 14.16
N GLY A 166 1.05 -13.27 14.35
CA GLY A 166 2.50 -13.37 14.22
C GLY A 166 3.06 -12.88 12.90
N VAL A 167 2.25 -12.29 12.00
CA VAL A 167 2.76 -11.67 10.75
C VAL A 167 3.75 -10.55 11.08
N ARG A 168 4.91 -10.58 10.40
CA ARG A 168 6.05 -9.67 10.60
C ARG A 168 6.25 -8.67 9.46
N LEU A 169 5.66 -8.92 8.31
CA LEU A 169 5.70 -8.02 7.15
C LEU A 169 4.34 -8.05 6.47
N LEU A 170 3.76 -6.89 6.28
CA LEU A 170 2.54 -6.71 5.49
C LEU A 170 2.89 -6.17 4.09
N GLY A 171 2.18 -6.64 3.09
CA GLY A 171 2.08 -6.01 1.79
C GLY A 171 0.65 -5.55 1.55
N THR A 172 0.48 -4.54 0.73
CA THR A 172 -0.83 -4.04 0.31
C THR A 172 -1.11 -4.44 -1.12
N GLY A 173 -2.37 -4.65 -1.44
CA GLY A 173 -2.90 -4.91 -2.77
C GLY A 173 -4.36 -4.50 -2.83
N GLU A 174 -4.94 -4.49 -3.99
CA GLU A 174 -6.33 -4.10 -4.20
C GLU A 174 -6.94 -4.79 -5.43
N MET A 175 -8.24 -4.83 -5.49
CA MET A 175 -8.99 -5.19 -6.68
C MET A 175 -10.29 -4.40 -6.75
N GLY A 176 -10.41 -3.56 -7.79
CA GLY A 176 -11.61 -2.75 -7.97
C GLY A 176 -11.66 -2.10 -9.35
N ILE A 177 -12.62 -2.53 -10.19
CA ILE A 177 -12.80 -1.88 -11.48
C ILE A 177 -13.25 -0.43 -11.24
N GLY A 178 -12.48 0.53 -11.81
CA GLY A 178 -12.69 1.97 -11.61
C GLY A 178 -11.82 2.63 -10.53
N ASN A 179 -11.10 1.87 -9.71
CA ASN A 179 -10.32 2.39 -8.60
C ASN A 179 -9.17 3.33 -9.03
N THR A 180 -8.57 3.14 -10.21
CA THR A 180 -7.58 4.09 -10.73
C THR A 180 -8.17 5.48 -10.99
N THR A 181 -9.50 5.58 -11.26
CA THR A 181 -10.18 6.86 -11.39
C THR A 181 -10.33 7.54 -10.02
N ALA A 182 -10.79 6.81 -9.01
CA ALA A 182 -10.87 7.28 -7.63
C ALA A 182 -9.48 7.67 -7.09
N SER A 183 -8.46 6.84 -7.33
CA SER A 183 -7.07 7.12 -6.91
C SER A 183 -6.51 8.37 -7.57
N SER A 184 -6.81 8.62 -8.86
CA SER A 184 -6.41 9.86 -9.54
C SER A 184 -7.11 11.09 -8.93
N ALA A 185 -8.41 10.97 -8.59
CA ALA A 185 -9.15 12.06 -7.95
C ALA A 185 -8.56 12.37 -6.56
N VAL A 186 -8.35 11.36 -5.72
CA VAL A 186 -7.70 11.50 -4.39
C VAL A 186 -6.31 12.12 -4.52
N THR A 187 -5.49 11.63 -5.45
CA THR A 187 -4.13 12.12 -5.68
C THR A 187 -4.14 13.58 -6.14
N SER A 188 -5.03 13.94 -7.07
CA SER A 188 -5.19 15.32 -7.55
C SER A 188 -5.46 16.29 -6.38
N VAL A 189 -6.36 15.92 -5.47
CA VAL A 189 -6.70 16.73 -4.29
C VAL A 189 -5.51 16.84 -3.32
N LEU A 190 -4.96 15.68 -2.91
CA LEU A 190 -3.93 15.66 -1.87
C LEU A 190 -2.61 16.31 -2.31
N LEU A 191 -2.28 16.26 -3.60
CA LEU A 191 -1.07 16.89 -4.15
C LEU A 191 -1.32 18.29 -4.71
N GLY A 192 -2.58 18.74 -4.82
CA GLY A 192 -2.93 20.03 -5.40
C GLY A 192 -2.53 20.14 -6.87
N VAL A 193 -2.68 19.07 -7.64
CA VAL A 193 -2.30 19.02 -9.06
C VAL A 193 -3.50 18.72 -9.95
N GLU A 194 -3.45 19.21 -11.19
CA GLU A 194 -4.53 19.01 -12.16
C GLU A 194 -4.72 17.51 -12.48
N PRO A 195 -5.98 17.06 -12.65
CA PRO A 195 -6.32 15.66 -12.93
C PRO A 195 -5.55 15.04 -14.10
N GLU A 196 -5.27 15.81 -15.15
CA GLU A 196 -4.53 15.35 -16.33
C GLU A 196 -3.11 14.86 -16.01
N ARG A 197 -2.49 15.42 -14.98
CA ARG A 197 -1.12 15.05 -14.58
C ARG A 197 -1.03 13.75 -13.82
N VAL A 198 -2.12 13.34 -13.21
CA VAL A 198 -2.18 12.17 -12.31
C VAL A 198 -3.03 11.03 -12.85
N THR A 199 -3.69 11.24 -14.00
CA THR A 199 -4.62 10.27 -14.57
C THR A 199 -3.97 9.49 -15.70
N GLY A 200 -3.91 8.17 -15.53
CA GLY A 200 -3.42 7.25 -16.55
C GLY A 200 -4.55 6.44 -17.21
N ARG A 201 -4.15 5.55 -18.11
CA ARG A 201 -5.06 4.69 -18.88
C ARG A 201 -5.60 3.51 -18.08
N GLY A 202 -5.09 3.28 -16.85
CA GLY A 202 -5.45 2.11 -16.06
C GLY A 202 -5.23 0.82 -16.87
N ALA A 203 -6.25 -0.03 -16.93
CA ALA A 203 -6.21 -1.30 -17.67
C ALA A 203 -6.23 -1.13 -19.21
N GLY A 204 -5.81 0.01 -19.77
CA GLY A 204 -5.59 0.19 -21.20
C GLY A 204 -6.69 0.96 -21.94
N LEU A 205 -7.24 2.02 -21.36
CA LEU A 205 -8.21 2.90 -22.01
C LEU A 205 -7.69 3.51 -23.32
N SER A 206 -8.60 3.69 -24.30
CA SER A 206 -8.36 4.54 -25.48
C SER A 206 -8.12 6.01 -25.09
N THR A 207 -7.72 6.83 -26.04
CA THR A 207 -7.56 8.27 -25.78
C THR A 207 -8.89 8.94 -25.42
N GLU A 208 -9.99 8.56 -26.07
CA GLU A 208 -11.34 9.03 -25.76
C GLU A 208 -11.78 8.58 -24.36
N GLY A 209 -11.43 7.34 -23.96
CA GLY A 209 -11.68 6.81 -22.63
C GLY A 209 -10.90 7.56 -21.56
N LEU A 210 -9.63 7.89 -21.81
CA LEU A 210 -8.83 8.72 -20.93
C LEU A 210 -9.42 10.12 -20.76
N ASN A 211 -9.86 10.75 -21.85
CA ASN A 211 -10.51 12.07 -21.79
C ASN A 211 -11.81 12.04 -20.97
N ARG A 212 -12.65 10.98 -21.15
CA ARG A 212 -13.83 10.78 -20.30
C ARG A 212 -13.46 10.64 -18.84
N LYS A 213 -12.41 9.87 -18.53
CA LYS A 213 -11.92 9.66 -17.16
C LYS A 213 -11.49 10.98 -16.51
N VAL A 214 -10.71 11.80 -17.20
CA VAL A 214 -10.32 13.14 -16.73
C VAL A 214 -11.55 14.03 -16.51
N THR A 215 -12.49 14.04 -17.46
CA THR A 215 -13.75 14.81 -17.35
C THR A 215 -14.57 14.38 -16.13
N ALA A 216 -14.71 13.07 -15.90
CA ALA A 216 -15.42 12.55 -14.73
C ALA A 216 -14.75 12.96 -13.41
N ILE A 217 -13.40 12.93 -13.34
CA ILE A 217 -12.67 13.39 -12.18
C ILE A 217 -12.91 14.89 -11.93
N ARG A 218 -12.81 15.74 -12.95
CA ARG A 218 -13.07 17.19 -12.82
C ARG A 218 -14.50 17.47 -12.30
N ALA A 219 -15.49 16.79 -12.89
CA ALA A 219 -16.90 16.93 -12.45
C ALA A 219 -17.07 16.50 -10.98
N ALA A 220 -16.41 15.41 -10.56
CA ALA A 220 -16.45 14.93 -9.20
C ALA A 220 -15.81 15.92 -8.21
N LEU A 221 -14.66 16.51 -8.54
CA LEU A 221 -13.98 17.50 -7.71
C LEU A 221 -14.77 18.79 -7.59
N GLU A 222 -15.32 19.29 -8.69
CA GLU A 222 -16.16 20.50 -8.70
C GLU A 222 -17.43 20.32 -7.86
N ARG A 223 -18.09 19.17 -8.00
CA ARG A 223 -19.34 18.88 -7.31
C ARG A 223 -19.16 18.69 -5.82
N ASN A 224 -18.18 17.89 -5.42
CA ASN A 224 -18.03 17.46 -4.02
C ASN A 224 -17.11 18.36 -3.20
N ARG A 225 -16.22 19.12 -3.84
CA ARG A 225 -15.27 20.05 -3.20
C ARG A 225 -14.61 19.42 -1.98
N PRO A 226 -13.83 18.33 -2.17
CA PRO A 226 -13.14 17.67 -1.08
C PRO A 226 -12.13 18.62 -0.41
N ASP A 227 -12.07 18.58 0.91
CA ASP A 227 -11.10 19.36 1.69
C ASP A 227 -9.72 18.67 1.65
N PRO A 228 -8.68 19.26 1.02
CA PRO A 228 -7.36 18.67 0.92
C PRO A 228 -6.64 18.49 2.27
N THR A 229 -7.14 19.12 3.33
CA THR A 229 -6.59 19.01 4.69
C THR A 229 -7.22 17.88 5.51
N ASP A 230 -8.34 17.31 5.03
CA ASP A 230 -9.06 16.22 5.67
C ASP A 230 -9.08 14.96 4.76
N PRO A 231 -8.13 14.03 4.93
CA PRO A 231 -8.06 12.82 4.11
C PRO A 231 -9.32 11.95 4.17
N VAL A 232 -10.07 11.97 5.28
CA VAL A 232 -11.32 11.23 5.39
C VAL A 232 -12.41 11.87 4.51
N ASP A 233 -12.47 13.20 4.45
CA ASP A 233 -13.38 13.91 3.55
C ASP A 233 -13.05 13.63 2.08
N VAL A 234 -11.75 13.64 1.74
CA VAL A 234 -11.29 13.30 0.39
C VAL A 234 -11.69 11.89 0.00
N LEU A 235 -11.41 10.89 0.86
CA LEU A 235 -11.75 9.50 0.62
C LEU A 235 -13.27 9.29 0.53
N ALA A 236 -14.05 9.93 1.39
CA ALA A 236 -15.51 9.82 1.38
C ALA A 236 -16.13 10.40 0.11
N LYS A 237 -15.62 11.54 -0.36
CA LYS A 237 -16.18 12.26 -1.51
C LYS A 237 -15.77 11.68 -2.86
N VAL A 238 -14.48 11.35 -3.03
CA VAL A 238 -13.92 10.99 -4.33
C VAL A 238 -13.03 9.74 -4.31
N GLY A 239 -12.96 9.05 -3.18
CA GLY A 239 -12.19 7.83 -3.01
C GLY A 239 -12.98 6.54 -3.27
N GLY A 240 -12.60 5.48 -2.55
CA GLY A 240 -13.20 4.16 -2.62
C GLY A 240 -13.05 3.41 -1.31
N LEU A 241 -13.85 2.35 -1.14
CA LEU A 241 -13.78 1.50 0.05
C LEU A 241 -12.45 0.76 0.15
N ASP A 242 -11.89 0.35 -0.99
CA ASP A 242 -10.56 -0.26 -1.10
C ASP A 242 -9.45 0.71 -0.65
N LEU A 243 -9.46 1.97 -1.14
CA LEU A 243 -8.51 2.99 -0.71
C LEU A 243 -8.62 3.28 0.79
N ALA A 244 -9.85 3.42 1.30
CA ALA A 244 -10.09 3.66 2.72
C ALA A 244 -9.63 2.45 3.56
N GLY A 245 -9.94 1.23 3.12
CA GLY A 245 -9.44 0.00 3.75
C GLY A 245 -7.93 -0.10 3.77
N LEU A 246 -7.27 0.19 2.64
CA LEU A 246 -5.79 0.22 2.56
C LEU A 246 -5.19 1.30 3.47
N THR A 247 -5.82 2.49 3.55
CA THR A 247 -5.42 3.53 4.52
C THR A 247 -5.40 2.95 5.93
N GLY A 248 -6.42 2.17 6.29
CA GLY A 248 -6.50 1.46 7.56
C GLY A 248 -5.42 0.40 7.73
N VAL A 249 -5.06 -0.35 6.68
CA VAL A 249 -3.96 -1.34 6.75
C VAL A 249 -2.64 -0.67 7.09
N PHE A 250 -2.34 0.49 6.50
CA PHE A 250 -1.12 1.24 6.83
C PHE A 250 -1.11 1.74 8.27
N LEU A 251 -2.23 2.30 8.75
CA LEU A 251 -2.36 2.75 10.13
C LEU A 251 -2.28 1.57 11.13
N GLY A 252 -2.94 0.46 10.83
CA GLY A 252 -2.92 -0.75 11.67
C GLY A 252 -1.54 -1.38 11.74
N GLY A 253 -0.81 -1.47 10.63
CA GLY A 253 0.58 -1.92 10.58
C GLY A 253 1.49 -1.03 11.43
N ALA A 254 1.38 0.29 11.28
CA ALA A 254 2.13 1.26 12.08
C ALA A 254 1.83 1.14 13.58
N ALA A 255 0.57 1.01 13.97
CA ALA A 255 0.17 0.82 15.36
C ALA A 255 0.73 -0.48 15.96
N CYS A 256 0.93 -1.52 15.14
CA CYS A 256 1.55 -2.78 15.52
C CYS A 256 3.08 -2.77 15.39
N ARG A 257 3.70 -1.67 14.98
CA ARG A 257 5.15 -1.58 14.65
C ARG A 257 5.59 -2.62 13.62
N THR A 258 4.71 -2.91 12.67
CA THR A 258 4.95 -3.88 11.61
C THR A 258 5.21 -3.14 10.30
N PRO A 259 6.29 -3.44 9.57
CA PRO A 259 6.56 -2.83 8.27
C PRO A 259 5.48 -3.16 7.25
N VAL A 260 5.10 -2.17 6.42
CA VAL A 260 4.10 -2.32 5.37
C VAL A 260 4.70 -1.94 4.02
N LEU A 261 4.69 -2.87 3.07
CA LEU A 261 5.08 -2.62 1.67
C LEU A 261 3.92 -1.93 0.93
N VAL A 262 4.21 -0.74 0.43
CA VAL A 262 3.35 -0.01 -0.50
C VAL A 262 3.49 -0.65 -1.87
N ASP A 263 2.40 -1.15 -2.45
CA ASP A 263 2.40 -1.79 -3.77
C ASP A 263 2.61 -0.77 -4.90
N GLY A 264 1.56 -0.38 -5.61
CA GLY A 264 1.62 0.53 -6.75
C GLY A 264 0.94 1.87 -6.50
N PHE A 265 0.43 2.48 -7.58
CA PHE A 265 -0.19 3.80 -7.58
C PHE A 265 -1.36 3.93 -6.60
N ILE A 266 -2.32 3.00 -6.62
CA ILE A 266 -3.52 3.04 -5.78
C ILE A 266 -3.14 2.90 -4.31
N SER A 267 -2.26 1.95 -4.01
CA SER A 267 -1.73 1.73 -2.68
C SER A 267 -0.96 2.95 -2.15
N ALA A 268 -0.17 3.62 -3.00
CA ALA A 268 0.55 4.83 -2.64
C ALA A 268 -0.39 6.02 -2.34
N ALA A 269 -1.52 6.14 -3.07
CA ALA A 269 -2.54 7.13 -2.77
C ALA A 269 -3.19 6.90 -1.39
N ALA A 270 -3.49 5.64 -1.05
CA ALA A 270 -3.99 5.26 0.27
C ALA A 270 -2.94 5.48 1.38
N ALA A 271 -1.66 5.17 1.11
CA ALA A 271 -0.56 5.43 2.03
C ALA A 271 -0.41 6.93 2.31
N LEU A 272 -0.58 7.79 1.30
CA LEU A 272 -0.54 9.24 1.49
C LEU A 272 -1.70 9.71 2.39
N CYS A 273 -2.90 9.14 2.26
CA CYS A 273 -4.00 9.40 3.18
C CYS A 273 -3.63 9.01 4.62
N ALA A 274 -3.02 7.84 4.84
CA ALA A 274 -2.59 7.40 6.16
C ALA A 274 -1.55 8.34 6.79
N VAL A 275 -0.55 8.77 6.01
CA VAL A 275 0.49 9.70 6.47
C VAL A 275 -0.08 11.10 6.76
N ARG A 276 -1.07 11.55 6.00
CA ARG A 276 -1.77 12.82 6.28
C ARG A 276 -2.63 12.75 7.54
N LEU A 277 -3.20 11.58 7.87
CA LEU A 277 -3.92 11.35 9.13
C LEU A 277 -2.96 11.23 10.32
N CYS A 278 -1.83 10.57 10.13
CA CYS A 278 -0.82 10.36 11.16
C CYS A 278 0.58 10.35 10.53
N PRO A 279 1.35 11.47 10.61
CA PRO A 279 2.68 11.55 10.00
C PRO A 279 3.63 10.43 10.42
N ALA A 280 3.58 9.98 11.69
CA ALA A 280 4.41 8.89 12.19
C ALA A 280 4.13 7.54 11.51
N ALA A 281 2.98 7.34 10.86
CA ALA A 281 2.72 6.15 10.05
C ALA A 281 3.69 6.01 8.87
N GLY A 282 4.21 7.13 8.35
CA GLY A 282 5.20 7.15 7.28
C GLY A 282 6.51 6.42 7.62
N ASP A 283 6.87 6.36 8.89
CA ASP A 283 8.06 5.64 9.36
C ASP A 283 7.97 4.13 9.13
N TYR A 284 6.76 3.58 8.97
CA TYR A 284 6.48 2.14 8.84
C TYR A 284 6.28 1.68 7.39
N LEU A 285 6.50 2.55 6.41
CA LEU A 285 6.29 2.28 4.99
C LEU A 285 7.58 1.95 4.26
N LEU A 286 7.51 1.00 3.32
CA LEU A 286 8.55 0.68 2.36
C LEU A 286 7.93 0.68 0.96
N ALA A 287 8.51 1.40 -0.01
CA ALA A 287 8.00 1.39 -1.38
C ALA A 287 8.49 0.17 -2.14
N SER A 288 7.58 -0.61 -2.74
CA SER A 288 7.98 -1.76 -3.55
C SER A 288 8.56 -1.33 -4.91
N HIS A 289 7.75 -0.67 -5.71
CA HIS A 289 8.14 -0.26 -7.06
C HIS A 289 7.56 1.11 -7.40
N VAL A 290 8.13 1.77 -8.39
CA VAL A 290 7.47 2.90 -9.03
C VAL A 290 6.47 2.37 -10.05
N SER A 291 5.19 2.67 -9.84
CA SER A 291 4.13 2.32 -10.79
C SER A 291 4.34 3.07 -12.12
N ALA A 292 4.03 2.41 -13.23
CA ALA A 292 4.02 3.04 -14.55
C ALA A 292 2.86 4.04 -14.76
N GLU A 293 1.91 4.13 -13.82
CA GLU A 293 0.88 5.17 -13.83
C GLU A 293 1.51 6.57 -13.61
N PRO A 294 0.96 7.64 -14.24
CA PRO A 294 1.58 8.98 -14.25
C PRO A 294 1.94 9.54 -12.87
N ALA A 295 1.12 9.28 -11.86
CA ALA A 295 1.36 9.76 -10.51
C ALA A 295 2.24 8.83 -9.65
N GLY A 296 2.70 7.71 -10.18
CA GLY A 296 3.47 6.73 -9.42
C GLY A 296 4.68 7.32 -8.70
N GLN A 297 5.54 8.03 -9.42
CA GLN A 297 6.70 8.70 -8.81
C GLN A 297 6.30 9.88 -7.91
N MET A 298 5.30 10.68 -8.32
CA MET A 298 4.86 11.86 -7.55
C MET A 298 4.38 11.49 -6.14
N LEU A 299 3.66 10.38 -6.01
CA LEU A 299 3.19 9.88 -4.71
C LEU A 299 4.36 9.38 -3.84
N LEU A 300 5.32 8.66 -4.42
CA LEU A 300 6.51 8.22 -3.70
C LEU A 300 7.35 9.41 -3.22
N ASP A 301 7.50 10.44 -4.04
CA ASP A 301 8.20 11.68 -3.66
C ASP A 301 7.47 12.39 -2.50
N ALA A 302 6.13 12.46 -2.55
CA ALA A 302 5.31 13.05 -1.48
C ALA A 302 5.36 12.25 -0.17
N LEU A 303 5.58 10.93 -0.26
CA LEU A 303 5.78 10.03 0.88
C LEU A 303 7.23 10.00 1.38
N GLY A 304 8.20 10.59 0.65
CA GLY A 304 9.63 10.49 0.95
C GLY A 304 10.17 9.06 0.83
N LEU A 305 9.61 8.25 -0.09
CA LEU A 305 9.96 6.85 -0.26
C LEU A 305 10.75 6.61 -1.54
N THR A 306 11.81 5.81 -1.44
CA THR A 306 12.59 5.34 -2.57
C THR A 306 12.17 3.91 -2.93
N PRO A 307 11.72 3.63 -4.17
CA PRO A 307 11.28 2.31 -4.58
C PRO A 307 12.46 1.37 -4.84
N PHE A 308 12.29 0.08 -4.53
CA PHE A 308 13.27 -0.96 -4.84
C PHE A 308 13.32 -1.28 -6.34
N LEU A 309 12.18 -1.21 -7.03
CA LEU A 309 12.06 -1.63 -8.42
C LEU A 309 11.59 -0.50 -9.34
N ARG A 310 12.18 -0.47 -10.54
CA ARG A 310 11.75 0.33 -11.70
C ARG A 310 11.55 -0.62 -12.88
N ALA A 311 10.45 -1.40 -12.83
CA ALA A 311 10.20 -2.50 -13.77
C ALA A 311 9.00 -2.24 -14.70
N GLY A 312 8.47 -1.00 -14.73
CA GLY A 312 7.31 -0.65 -15.55
C GLY A 312 6.00 -1.36 -15.17
N MET A 313 5.90 -1.81 -13.92
CA MET A 313 4.72 -2.53 -13.41
C MET A 313 3.53 -1.58 -13.22
N CYS A 314 2.33 -2.06 -13.57
CA CYS A 314 1.06 -1.33 -13.38
C CYS A 314 -0.15 -2.28 -13.22
N LEU A 315 0.07 -3.50 -12.74
CA LEU A 315 -1.03 -4.47 -12.57
C LEU A 315 -1.88 -4.18 -11.33
N GLY A 316 -1.27 -3.89 -10.18
CA GLY A 316 -1.94 -3.85 -8.88
C GLY A 316 -1.95 -5.21 -8.18
N GLU A 317 -3.02 -5.53 -7.49
CA GLU A 317 -3.28 -6.77 -6.73
C GLU A 317 -2.30 -7.02 -5.55
N GLY A 318 -1.22 -6.25 -5.39
CA GLY A 318 -0.11 -6.50 -4.47
C GLY A 318 1.11 -7.15 -5.14
N THR A 319 1.16 -7.15 -6.47
CA THR A 319 2.24 -7.79 -7.23
C THR A 319 3.59 -7.13 -7.01
N GLY A 320 3.65 -5.80 -6.84
CA GLY A 320 4.87 -5.09 -6.51
C GLY A 320 5.38 -5.44 -5.11
N ALA A 321 4.47 -5.51 -4.12
CA ALA A 321 4.82 -5.94 -2.77
C ALA A 321 5.39 -7.36 -2.78
N ALA A 322 4.74 -8.30 -3.49
CA ALA A 322 5.24 -9.67 -3.65
C ALA A 322 6.62 -9.73 -4.29
N ALA A 323 6.89 -8.90 -5.33
CA ALA A 323 8.15 -8.89 -6.05
C ALA A 323 9.34 -8.45 -5.19
N VAL A 324 9.12 -7.61 -4.18
CA VAL A 324 10.18 -7.05 -3.32
C VAL A 324 10.51 -7.96 -2.12
N MET A 325 9.56 -8.77 -1.64
CA MET A 325 9.77 -9.63 -0.48
C MET A 325 11.02 -10.53 -0.60
N PRO A 326 11.30 -11.19 -1.74
CA PRO A 326 12.54 -11.96 -1.90
C PRO A 326 13.82 -11.11 -1.86
N LEU A 327 13.77 -9.85 -2.30
CA LEU A 327 14.93 -8.94 -2.21
C LEU A 327 15.26 -8.63 -0.73
N LEU A 328 14.24 -8.47 0.10
CA LEU A 328 14.43 -8.30 1.55
C LEU A 328 15.00 -9.57 2.20
N ASP A 329 14.58 -10.77 1.75
CA ASP A 329 15.19 -12.02 2.21
C ASP A 329 16.68 -12.10 1.85
N MET A 330 17.07 -11.66 0.64
CA MET A 330 18.49 -11.59 0.24
C MET A 330 19.27 -10.62 1.12
N ALA A 331 18.69 -9.46 1.44
CA ALA A 331 19.31 -8.49 2.35
C ALA A 331 19.56 -9.10 3.74
N LEU A 332 18.56 -9.78 4.31
CA LEU A 332 18.67 -10.45 5.60
C LEU A 332 19.67 -11.61 5.57
N ALA A 333 19.72 -12.38 4.50
CA ALA A 333 20.70 -13.47 4.37
C ALA A 333 22.15 -12.96 4.49
N VAL A 334 22.44 -11.77 3.93
CA VAL A 334 23.75 -11.13 4.10
C VAL A 334 23.91 -10.54 5.52
N TYR A 335 22.88 -9.84 6.00
CA TYR A 335 22.88 -9.18 7.32
C TYR A 335 23.14 -10.16 8.47
N ASP A 336 22.49 -11.35 8.41
CA ASP A 336 22.58 -12.34 9.48
C ASP A 336 23.71 -13.35 9.28
N GLY A 337 24.00 -13.74 8.02
CA GLY A 337 24.86 -14.90 7.72
C GLY A 337 26.29 -14.58 7.32
N MET A 338 26.60 -13.33 6.95
CA MET A 338 27.96 -12.99 6.50
C MET A 338 28.90 -12.71 7.68
N ALA A 339 30.16 -13.19 7.58
CA ALA A 339 31.22 -12.95 8.55
C ALA A 339 31.53 -11.45 8.71
N THR A 340 31.93 -11.08 9.92
CA THR A 340 32.39 -9.72 10.22
C THR A 340 33.90 -9.54 9.89
N PHE A 341 34.37 -8.30 9.84
CA PHE A 341 35.80 -8.03 9.71
C PHE A 341 36.62 -8.67 10.85
N GLU A 342 36.06 -8.71 12.06
CA GLU A 342 36.67 -9.37 13.21
C GLU A 342 36.82 -10.87 12.98
N ASP A 343 35.78 -11.54 12.47
CA ASP A 343 35.80 -12.99 12.21
C ASP A 343 36.88 -13.40 11.19
N ILE A 344 37.15 -12.53 10.20
CA ILE A 344 38.19 -12.80 9.18
C ILE A 344 39.54 -12.14 9.47
N GLN A 345 39.66 -11.49 10.63
CA GLN A 345 40.90 -10.82 11.08
C GLN A 345 41.42 -9.75 10.10
N VAL A 346 40.50 -8.99 9.48
CA VAL A 346 40.80 -7.86 8.61
C VAL A 346 40.36 -6.57 9.30
N GLU A 347 41.13 -5.51 9.12
CA GLU A 347 40.76 -4.19 9.65
C GLU A 347 39.46 -3.69 8.98
N ALA A 348 38.52 -3.21 9.80
CA ALA A 348 37.26 -2.68 9.30
C ALA A 348 37.45 -1.41 8.46
N TYR A 349 36.72 -1.27 7.37
CA TYR A 349 36.74 -0.05 6.57
C TYR A 349 36.29 1.15 7.38
N GLN A 350 36.97 2.28 7.20
CA GLN A 350 36.58 3.56 7.72
C GLN A 350 35.91 4.39 6.64
N PRO A 351 34.86 5.17 6.97
CA PRO A 351 34.31 6.13 6.00
C PRO A 351 35.43 7.06 5.51
N LEU A 352 35.61 7.14 4.20
CA LEU A 352 36.48 8.15 3.63
C LEU A 352 35.75 9.49 3.68
N THR A 353 36.40 10.49 4.29
CA THR A 353 35.93 11.88 4.37
C THR A 353 36.11 12.62 3.06
#